data_663f7a08ae98093da266f9b9f4281c72
#
_entry.id   663f7a08ae98093da266f9b9f4281c72
#
_cell.length_a   1.000
_cell.length_b   1.000
_cell.length_c   1.000
_cell.angle_alpha   90.00
_cell.angle_beta   90.00
_cell.angle_gamma   90.00
#
_symmetry.space_group_name_H-M   'P 1'
#
loop_
_entity.id
_entity.type
_entity.pdbx_description
1 polymer ?
#
loop_
_entity_poly.entity_id
_entity_poly.type
_entity_poly.pdbx_seq_one_letter_code
_entity_poly.pdbx_strand_id
1 'polypeptide(L)'
;MRIPSRRRPRATLATAAAGTLLAPLLSGCWVGAGGSGSGGDSINVLMVNNPQMTELQKLTAAHFTRQTGIKVNFTVLPENDVRDKISQDFANQAGQYDVATLSNYEIPIYARNGWLHEMNSYVAKDPSYDEQDVLEPMRESLTADDGKLYGQPFYGESSFLMYRKDVFAEKGLTMPAHPTWTQVADLAAKLDGAEPGMKGICLRGLPGWGEVMAPLTTVVNTFGGTWFDKDWKARLDSPEFEKATKFYVDLVREHGESGAAQSGFAECLNNMTQGKVAMWYDATSAAGSLEAAKSPVKGKVGYAPAPVEKTRSSGWLYTWAWGIQKASRNPDKAWKFVSWASGRQYEELVGEQIGWADVPAGKRASTYTNAAYVREAAAFQEMTKEAIEGARPNDPGVQPRPAPGIQFVGIPEFTDLGTKVSQEISAAIAGRQSVESALKKSQQLAERISEEYEGR
;
A
#
# COMPACT_ATOMS: atom_id res chain seq x y z
N MET A 1 2.84 -66.28 5.75
CA MET A 1 1.75 -67.01 5.12
C MET A 1 1.43 -66.39 3.79
N ARG A 2 1.34 -67.18 2.76
CA ARG A 2 1.48 -66.94 1.31
C ARG A 2 0.50 -65.95 0.67
N ILE A 3 1.01 -65.22 -0.32
CA ILE A 3 0.33 -64.48 -1.42
C ILE A 3 -0.53 -65.50 -2.24
N PRO A 4 -1.60 -65.11 -2.95
CA PRO A 4 -1.42 -65.15 -4.40
C PRO A 4 -1.95 -63.95 -5.21
N SER A 5 -1.21 -63.75 -6.28
CA SER A 5 -1.45 -62.94 -7.49
C SER A 5 -2.59 -63.45 -8.36
N ARG A 6 -3.29 -62.58 -9.10
CA ARG A 6 -3.95 -62.89 -10.40
C ARG A 6 -3.97 -61.66 -11.33
N ARG A 7 -3.35 -61.81 -12.33
CA ARG A 7 -3.21 -61.77 -13.77
C ARG A 7 -4.35 -61.03 -14.53
N ARG A 8 -3.88 -60.19 -15.45
CA ARG A 8 -4.58 -59.55 -16.59
C ARG A 8 -5.09 -60.59 -17.59
N PRO A 9 -6.04 -60.19 -18.52
CA PRO A 9 -5.74 -60.45 -19.93
C PRO A 9 -5.81 -59.19 -20.82
N ARG A 10 -4.94 -59.25 -21.80
CA ARG A 10 -4.94 -58.48 -23.05
C ARG A 10 -5.95 -59.08 -24.02
N ALA A 11 -6.55 -58.25 -24.87
CA ALA A 11 -7.10 -58.67 -26.16
C ALA A 11 -6.88 -57.58 -27.22
N THR A 12 -6.53 -58.07 -28.36
CA THR A 12 -5.93 -57.48 -29.51
C THR A 12 -6.95 -57.06 -30.59
N LEU A 13 -6.53 -56.04 -31.34
CA LEU A 13 -6.78 -55.67 -32.74
C LEU A 13 -7.96 -56.29 -33.55
N ALA A 14 -8.64 -55.40 -34.31
CA ALA A 14 -8.92 -55.64 -35.75
C ALA A 14 -9.17 -54.31 -36.50
N THR A 15 -8.39 -54.13 -37.56
CA THR A 15 -8.46 -53.14 -38.62
C THR A 15 -9.57 -53.46 -39.63
N ALA A 16 -10.25 -52.43 -40.15
CA ALA A 16 -10.87 -52.52 -41.48
C ALA A 16 -10.97 -51.12 -42.11
N ALA A 17 -10.30 -50.95 -43.20
CA ALA A 17 -10.35 -49.81 -44.10
C ALA A 17 -11.47 -49.97 -45.13
N ALA A 18 -12.19 -48.89 -45.45
CA ALA A 18 -12.86 -48.74 -46.75
C ALA A 18 -12.99 -47.25 -47.06
N GLY A 19 -12.32 -46.85 -48.13
CA GLY A 19 -12.37 -45.52 -48.68
C GLY A 19 -13.58 -45.31 -49.57
N THR A 20 -14.00 -44.06 -49.70
CA THR A 20 -14.71 -43.53 -50.86
C THR A 20 -14.42 -42.06 -51.06
N LEU A 21 -13.82 -41.74 -52.19
CA LEU A 21 -13.60 -40.39 -52.71
C LEU A 21 -14.95 -39.78 -53.16
N LEU A 22 -15.16 -38.52 -52.90
CA LEU A 22 -15.90 -37.57 -53.74
C LEU A 22 -15.51 -36.13 -53.35
N ALA A 23 -14.93 -35.43 -54.32
CA ALA A 23 -14.57 -34.00 -54.29
C ALA A 23 -15.70 -33.17 -54.92
N PRO A 24 -15.52 -31.82 -55.11
CA PRO A 24 -15.75 -30.75 -54.18
C PRO A 24 -16.90 -29.83 -54.67
N LEU A 25 -17.54 -29.12 -53.76
CA LEU A 25 -18.34 -27.94 -54.12
C LEU A 25 -17.80 -26.74 -53.37
N LEU A 26 -17.11 -25.90 -54.10
CA LEU A 26 -16.75 -24.53 -53.77
C LEU A 26 -18.05 -23.73 -53.49
N SER A 27 -18.27 -23.36 -52.26
CA SER A 27 -19.12 -22.23 -51.90
C SER A 27 -18.29 -21.34 -51.01
N GLY A 28 -17.75 -20.29 -51.62
CA GLY A 28 -17.04 -19.22 -50.95
C GLY A 28 -18.01 -18.47 -50.00
N CYS A 29 -17.82 -18.65 -48.69
CA CYS A 29 -18.17 -17.64 -47.72
C CYS A 29 -16.89 -16.97 -47.31
N TRP A 30 -16.67 -15.83 -47.87
CA TRP A 30 -15.68 -14.87 -47.43
C TRP A 30 -16.10 -14.38 -46.04
N VAL A 31 -15.76 -15.16 -45.02
CA VAL A 31 -15.76 -14.65 -43.66
C VAL A 31 -14.50 -13.80 -43.57
N GLY A 32 -14.70 -12.50 -43.70
CA GLY A 32 -13.69 -11.50 -43.45
C GLY A 32 -13.03 -11.80 -42.10
N ALA A 33 -11.72 -12.02 -42.13
CA ALA A 33 -10.89 -11.88 -40.96
C ALA A 33 -11.01 -10.43 -40.48
N GLY A 34 -12.09 -10.18 -39.78
CA GLY A 34 -12.22 -9.00 -38.92
C GLY A 34 -11.18 -9.14 -37.85
N GLY A 35 -10.04 -8.49 -38.08
CA GLY A 35 -9.15 -8.19 -36.98
C GLY A 35 -9.99 -7.60 -35.87
N SER A 36 -10.07 -8.28 -34.75
CA SER A 36 -10.63 -7.74 -33.52
C SER A 36 -9.72 -6.62 -33.01
N GLY A 37 -9.73 -5.50 -33.70
CA GLY A 37 -9.44 -4.21 -33.14
C GLY A 37 -10.61 -3.89 -32.22
N SER A 38 -10.65 -4.44 -31.02
CA SER A 38 -11.56 -4.00 -29.99
C SER A 38 -11.08 -2.64 -29.47
N GLY A 39 -11.25 -1.60 -30.29
CA GLY A 39 -11.30 -0.22 -29.85
C GLY A 39 -12.63 0.05 -29.14
N GLY A 40 -13.02 -0.83 -28.22
CA GLY A 40 -14.15 -0.58 -27.34
C GLY A 40 -13.82 0.60 -26.45
N ASP A 41 -14.83 1.42 -26.07
CA ASP A 41 -14.70 2.51 -25.13
C ASP A 41 -14.44 1.95 -23.71
N SER A 42 -13.30 1.31 -23.48
CA SER A 42 -12.94 0.71 -22.21
C SER A 42 -11.46 0.91 -21.89
N ILE A 43 -11.17 0.90 -20.59
CA ILE A 43 -9.82 0.84 -20.03
C ILE A 43 -9.73 -0.27 -18.97
N ASN A 44 -8.52 -0.79 -18.77
CA ASN A 44 -8.21 -1.78 -17.75
C ASN A 44 -7.45 -1.10 -16.61
N VAL A 45 -7.95 -1.25 -15.38
CA VAL A 45 -7.38 -0.64 -14.18
C VAL A 45 -7.00 -1.73 -13.19
N LEU A 46 -5.73 -1.74 -12.77
CA LEU A 46 -5.22 -2.62 -11.72
C LEU A 46 -5.06 -1.83 -10.42
N MET A 47 -5.68 -2.29 -9.35
CA MET A 47 -5.66 -1.56 -8.09
C MET A 47 -5.61 -2.45 -6.85
N VAL A 48 -5.12 -1.87 -5.76
CA VAL A 48 -5.07 -2.50 -4.44
C VAL A 48 -6.46 -2.64 -3.84
N ASN A 49 -6.66 -3.68 -3.02
CA ASN A 49 -7.93 -3.96 -2.32
C ASN A 49 -8.05 -3.15 -1.01
N ASN A 50 -7.90 -1.85 -1.05
CA ASN A 50 -8.14 -0.97 0.09
C ASN A 50 -9.58 -0.45 0.11
N PRO A 51 -10.15 -0.05 1.26
CA PRO A 51 -11.54 0.39 1.35
C PRO A 51 -11.90 1.48 0.34
N GLN A 52 -11.09 2.53 0.22
CA GLN A 52 -11.32 3.65 -0.70
C GLN A 52 -11.33 3.21 -2.18
N MET A 53 -10.50 2.21 -2.55
CA MET A 53 -10.47 1.64 -3.90
C MET A 53 -11.72 0.80 -4.18
N THR A 54 -12.19 0.07 -3.19
CA THR A 54 -13.43 -0.71 -3.29
C THR A 54 -14.65 0.20 -3.50
N GLU A 55 -14.70 1.34 -2.83
CA GLU A 55 -15.76 2.33 -3.04
C GLU A 55 -15.66 2.97 -4.42
N LEU A 56 -14.47 3.29 -4.90
CA LEU A 56 -14.27 3.79 -6.27
C LEU A 56 -14.84 2.82 -7.30
N GLN A 57 -14.56 1.52 -7.17
CA GLN A 57 -15.10 0.51 -8.08
C GLN A 57 -16.62 0.52 -8.12
N LYS A 58 -17.28 0.62 -6.96
CA LYS A 58 -18.75 0.66 -6.86
C LYS A 58 -19.36 1.90 -7.54
N LEU A 59 -18.72 3.06 -7.37
CA LEU A 59 -19.23 4.33 -7.89
C LEU A 59 -18.95 4.53 -9.38
N THR A 60 -17.93 3.89 -9.93
CA THR A 60 -17.45 4.15 -11.30
C THR A 60 -18.50 3.92 -12.37
N ALA A 61 -19.26 2.83 -12.32
CA ALA A 61 -20.23 2.49 -13.35
C ALA A 61 -21.38 3.51 -13.40
N ALA A 62 -21.88 3.93 -12.23
CA ALA A 62 -23.04 4.84 -12.12
C ALA A 62 -22.68 6.30 -12.39
N HIS A 63 -21.43 6.69 -12.23
CA HIS A 63 -20.99 8.08 -12.37
C HIS A 63 -20.05 8.26 -13.56
N PHE A 64 -18.84 7.75 -13.53
CA PHE A 64 -17.86 7.92 -14.59
C PHE A 64 -18.30 7.31 -15.93
N THR A 65 -18.64 6.00 -15.93
CA THR A 65 -19.02 5.31 -17.17
C THR A 65 -20.29 5.90 -17.79
N ARG A 66 -21.29 6.23 -16.98
CA ARG A 66 -22.52 6.84 -17.48
C ARG A 66 -22.29 8.23 -18.12
N GLN A 67 -21.34 9.01 -17.56
CA GLN A 67 -21.04 10.36 -18.06
C GLN A 67 -20.15 10.35 -19.29
N THR A 68 -19.19 9.43 -19.36
CA THR A 68 -18.15 9.45 -20.39
C THR A 68 -18.32 8.40 -21.48
N GLY A 69 -19.16 7.39 -21.26
CA GLY A 69 -19.25 6.20 -22.10
C GLY A 69 -18.08 5.22 -21.94
N ILE A 70 -17.05 5.58 -21.17
CA ILE A 70 -15.85 4.74 -20.99
C ILE A 70 -16.12 3.67 -19.92
N LYS A 71 -16.04 2.40 -20.31
CA LYS A 71 -16.14 1.27 -19.37
C LYS A 71 -14.80 1.05 -18.68
N VAL A 72 -14.83 0.84 -17.38
CA VAL A 72 -13.62 0.51 -16.59
C VAL A 72 -13.68 -0.93 -16.13
N ASN A 73 -12.69 -1.71 -16.55
CA ASN A 73 -12.52 -3.10 -16.13
C ASN A 73 -11.49 -3.14 -15.01
N PHE A 74 -11.94 -3.42 -13.78
CA PHE A 74 -11.08 -3.46 -12.62
C PHE A 74 -10.51 -4.85 -12.36
N THR A 75 -9.21 -4.91 -12.07
CA THR A 75 -8.57 -6.03 -11.39
C THR A 75 -8.14 -5.53 -10.00
N VAL A 76 -8.67 -6.14 -8.95
CA VAL A 76 -8.45 -5.74 -7.57
C VAL A 76 -7.75 -6.85 -6.83
N LEU A 77 -6.58 -6.59 -6.26
CA LEU A 77 -5.72 -7.58 -5.62
C LEU A 77 -5.23 -7.10 -4.24
N PRO A 78 -4.88 -8.03 -3.34
CA PRO A 78 -4.13 -7.71 -2.12
C PRO A 78 -2.84 -6.95 -2.42
N GLU A 79 -2.30 -6.23 -1.43
CA GLU A 79 -1.19 -5.30 -1.65
C GLU A 79 0.05 -5.95 -2.29
N ASN A 80 0.53 -7.07 -1.74
CA ASN A 80 1.70 -7.74 -2.32
C ASN A 80 1.44 -8.25 -3.75
N ASP A 81 0.27 -8.85 -3.98
CA ASP A 81 -0.09 -9.40 -5.29
C ASP A 81 -0.24 -8.29 -6.36
N VAL A 82 -0.83 -7.14 -5.99
CA VAL A 82 -0.97 -6.02 -6.91
C VAL A 82 0.39 -5.44 -7.30
N ARG A 83 1.32 -5.30 -6.35
CA ARG A 83 2.67 -4.79 -6.60
C ARG A 83 3.47 -5.68 -7.54
N ASP A 84 3.43 -7.00 -7.31
CA ASP A 84 4.07 -7.98 -8.19
C ASP A 84 3.48 -7.95 -9.60
N LYS A 85 2.15 -7.88 -9.69
CA LYS A 85 1.44 -7.81 -10.97
C LYS A 85 1.76 -6.56 -11.77
N ILE A 86 1.80 -5.40 -11.10
CA ILE A 86 2.17 -4.12 -11.71
C ILE A 86 3.62 -4.17 -12.21
N SER A 87 4.56 -4.61 -11.35
CA SER A 87 5.97 -4.70 -11.71
C SER A 87 6.19 -5.56 -12.96
N GLN A 88 5.50 -6.71 -13.05
CA GLN A 88 5.59 -7.60 -14.22
C GLN A 88 5.01 -6.96 -15.49
N ASP A 89 3.81 -6.36 -15.41
CA ASP A 89 3.14 -5.78 -16.57
C ASP A 89 3.87 -4.54 -17.11
N PHE A 90 4.33 -3.66 -16.19
CA PHE A 90 5.00 -2.42 -16.54
C PHE A 90 6.44 -2.65 -17.04
N ALA A 91 7.22 -3.52 -16.40
CA ALA A 91 8.58 -3.83 -16.84
C ALA A 91 8.60 -4.47 -18.23
N ASN A 92 7.64 -5.34 -18.51
CA ASN A 92 7.51 -6.00 -19.82
C ASN A 92 6.81 -5.12 -20.87
N GLN A 93 6.31 -3.94 -20.51
CA GLN A 93 5.50 -3.07 -21.37
C GLN A 93 4.35 -3.85 -22.05
N ALA A 94 3.74 -4.77 -21.28
CA ALA A 94 2.73 -5.69 -21.82
C ALA A 94 1.41 -4.99 -22.18
N GLY A 95 1.11 -3.85 -21.53
CA GLY A 95 -0.09 -3.04 -21.82
C GLY A 95 -1.40 -3.77 -21.50
N GLN A 96 -1.37 -4.72 -20.56
CA GLN A 96 -2.60 -5.37 -20.09
C GLN A 96 -3.47 -4.41 -19.31
N TYR A 97 -2.85 -3.48 -18.60
CA TYR A 97 -3.51 -2.44 -17.81
C TYR A 97 -3.14 -1.06 -18.36
N ASP A 98 -4.15 -0.22 -18.53
CA ASP A 98 -3.96 1.19 -18.94
C ASP A 98 -3.54 2.05 -17.76
N VAL A 99 -4.09 1.75 -16.58
CA VAL A 99 -3.87 2.48 -15.32
C VAL A 99 -3.59 1.48 -14.20
N ALA A 100 -2.67 1.81 -13.32
CA ALA A 100 -2.47 1.07 -12.08
C ALA A 100 -2.31 2.00 -10.87
N THR A 101 -2.63 1.46 -9.68
CA THR A 101 -2.26 2.13 -8.42
C THR A 101 -0.79 1.91 -8.13
N LEU A 102 -0.07 2.99 -7.99
CA LEU A 102 1.35 3.05 -7.66
C LEU A 102 1.53 3.88 -6.39
N SER A 103 2.70 3.77 -5.80
CA SER A 103 3.08 4.63 -4.68
C SER A 103 4.01 5.76 -5.11
N ASN A 104 4.13 6.76 -4.26
CA ASN A 104 5.16 7.80 -4.39
C ASN A 104 6.60 7.24 -4.34
N TYR A 105 6.79 6.02 -3.84
CA TYR A 105 8.06 5.31 -3.93
C TYR A 105 8.29 4.74 -5.35
N GLU A 106 7.27 4.11 -5.95
CA GLU A 106 7.38 3.44 -7.24
C GLU A 106 7.38 4.42 -8.43
N ILE A 107 6.59 5.49 -8.37
CA ILE A 107 6.41 6.42 -9.50
C ILE A 107 7.72 7.03 -10.00
N PRO A 108 8.63 7.59 -9.18
CA PRO A 108 9.90 8.11 -9.67
C PRO A 108 10.78 7.03 -10.31
N ILE A 109 10.77 5.81 -9.78
CA ILE A 109 11.52 4.66 -10.32
C ILE A 109 10.96 4.25 -11.68
N TYR A 110 9.64 4.11 -11.80
CA TYR A 110 8.98 3.70 -13.04
C TYR A 110 9.07 4.78 -14.12
N ALA A 111 9.06 6.06 -13.73
CA ALA A 111 9.30 7.19 -14.64
C ALA A 111 10.71 7.13 -15.22
N ARG A 112 11.74 6.91 -14.38
CA ARG A 112 13.13 6.76 -14.80
C ARG A 112 13.34 5.61 -15.77
N ASN A 113 12.59 4.52 -15.59
CA ASN A 113 12.61 3.36 -16.50
C ASN A 113 11.79 3.59 -17.78
N GLY A 114 11.10 4.72 -17.92
CA GLY A 114 10.27 5.03 -19.10
C GLY A 114 8.97 4.21 -19.18
N TRP A 115 8.48 3.71 -18.04
CA TRP A 115 7.30 2.85 -17.99
C TRP A 115 5.98 3.62 -17.83
N LEU A 116 6.03 4.92 -17.57
CA LEU A 116 4.88 5.78 -17.33
C LEU A 116 4.72 6.87 -18.41
N HIS A 117 3.49 7.30 -18.62
CA HIS A 117 3.20 8.55 -19.30
C HIS A 117 3.45 9.74 -18.38
N GLU A 118 4.10 10.76 -18.89
CA GLU A 118 4.20 12.08 -18.28
C GLU A 118 2.80 12.72 -18.26
N MET A 119 2.42 13.39 -17.15
CA MET A 119 1.06 13.90 -16.95
C MET A 119 0.93 15.42 -17.07
N ASN A 120 2.03 16.19 -17.14
CA ASN A 120 1.96 17.66 -17.22
C ASN A 120 1.16 18.15 -18.43
N SER A 121 1.29 17.47 -19.56
CA SER A 121 0.56 17.81 -20.78
C SER A 121 -0.95 17.56 -20.68
N TYR A 122 -1.35 16.55 -19.92
CA TYR A 122 -2.78 16.26 -19.63
C TYR A 122 -3.36 17.27 -18.65
N VAL A 123 -2.63 17.55 -17.56
CA VAL A 123 -3.01 18.58 -16.58
C VAL A 123 -3.19 19.94 -17.24
N ALA A 124 -2.25 20.35 -18.11
CA ALA A 124 -2.31 21.62 -18.81
C ALA A 124 -3.55 21.76 -19.73
N LYS A 125 -4.10 20.65 -20.21
CA LYS A 125 -5.31 20.59 -21.06
C LYS A 125 -6.60 20.41 -20.27
N ASP A 126 -6.50 20.15 -18.97
CA ASP A 126 -7.64 19.92 -18.07
C ASP A 126 -7.61 20.87 -16.86
N PRO A 127 -7.92 22.15 -17.05
CA PRO A 127 -7.93 23.14 -15.96
C PRO A 127 -8.93 22.79 -14.84
N SER A 128 -9.94 21.97 -15.15
CA SER A 128 -10.96 21.55 -14.18
C SER A 128 -10.42 20.60 -13.13
N TYR A 129 -9.29 19.92 -13.41
CA TYR A 129 -8.60 19.08 -12.44
C TYR A 129 -8.03 19.89 -11.26
N ASP A 130 -7.66 21.15 -11.49
CA ASP A 130 -7.11 22.05 -10.47
C ASP A 130 -5.90 21.46 -9.73
N GLU A 131 -4.80 21.33 -10.46
CA GLU A 131 -3.53 20.76 -9.93
C GLU A 131 -2.99 21.57 -8.74
N GLN A 132 -3.29 22.88 -8.68
CA GLN A 132 -2.83 23.74 -7.59
C GLN A 132 -3.50 23.42 -6.24
N ASP A 133 -4.66 22.77 -6.27
CA ASP A 133 -5.35 22.29 -5.08
C ASP A 133 -4.69 21.02 -4.49
N VAL A 134 -3.83 20.33 -5.24
CA VAL A 134 -3.07 19.17 -4.72
C VAL A 134 -2.02 19.65 -3.73
N LEU A 135 -1.99 19.04 -2.54
CA LEU A 135 -1.01 19.33 -1.49
C LEU A 135 0.41 19.18 -2.02
N GLU A 136 1.26 20.14 -1.71
CA GLU A 136 2.65 20.21 -2.20
C GLU A 136 3.45 18.91 -1.93
N PRO A 137 3.44 18.32 -0.71
CA PRO A 137 4.16 17.07 -0.46
C PRO A 137 3.70 15.90 -1.34
N MET A 138 2.41 15.86 -1.71
CA MET A 138 1.86 14.83 -2.60
C MET A 138 2.36 15.05 -4.02
N ARG A 139 2.27 16.26 -4.55
CA ARG A 139 2.72 16.62 -5.89
C ARG A 139 4.23 16.40 -6.06
N GLU A 140 5.04 16.86 -5.10
CA GLU A 140 6.48 16.68 -5.12
C GLU A 140 6.87 15.20 -5.11
N SER A 141 6.21 14.39 -4.29
CA SER A 141 6.50 12.96 -4.17
C SER A 141 6.15 12.14 -5.42
N LEU A 142 5.33 12.69 -6.33
CA LEU A 142 4.93 12.07 -7.61
C LEU A 142 5.67 12.68 -8.81
N THR A 143 6.57 13.60 -8.56
CA THR A 143 7.45 14.23 -9.55
C THR A 143 8.77 13.46 -9.61
N ALA A 144 9.22 13.10 -10.81
CA ALA A 144 10.49 12.41 -11.01
C ALA A 144 11.67 13.39 -11.11
N ASP A 145 12.90 12.86 -11.19
CA ASP A 145 14.15 13.63 -11.23
C ASP A 145 14.24 14.59 -12.44
N ASP A 146 13.47 14.34 -13.49
CA ASP A 146 13.37 15.21 -14.66
C ASP A 146 12.44 16.42 -14.46
N GLY A 147 11.90 16.57 -13.25
CA GLY A 147 10.98 17.64 -12.86
C GLY A 147 9.55 17.48 -13.42
N LYS A 148 9.21 16.32 -13.96
CA LYS A 148 7.88 16.05 -14.52
C LYS A 148 7.05 15.17 -13.61
N LEU A 149 5.74 15.36 -13.69
CA LEU A 149 4.74 14.62 -12.95
C LEU A 149 4.37 13.34 -13.70
N TYR A 150 4.37 12.20 -13.00
CA TYR A 150 4.07 10.88 -13.58
C TYR A 150 2.93 10.14 -12.88
N GLY A 151 2.33 10.73 -11.88
CA GLY A 151 1.17 10.19 -11.18
C GLY A 151 0.24 11.27 -10.66
N GLN A 152 -1.01 10.88 -10.38
CA GLN A 152 -1.98 11.73 -9.67
C GLN A 152 -2.43 11.05 -8.39
N PRO A 153 -2.45 11.75 -7.24
CA PRO A 153 -2.78 11.14 -5.97
C PRO A 153 -4.25 10.74 -5.92
N PHE A 154 -4.53 9.50 -5.52
CA PHE A 154 -5.90 9.09 -5.21
C PHE A 154 -6.23 9.39 -3.75
N TYR A 155 -5.34 9.08 -2.82
CA TYR A 155 -5.32 9.61 -1.46
C TYR A 155 -3.90 9.67 -0.92
N GLY A 156 -3.68 10.60 0.01
CA GLY A 156 -2.43 10.74 0.71
C GLY A 156 -2.55 10.33 2.18
N GLU A 157 -1.44 9.92 2.77
CA GLU A 157 -1.39 9.49 4.15
C GLU A 157 -0.03 9.75 4.80
N SER A 158 -0.08 9.92 6.11
CA SER A 158 1.04 9.73 7.00
C SER A 158 0.73 8.55 7.91
N SER A 159 1.37 8.46 9.06
CA SER A 159 1.05 7.48 10.09
C SER A 159 0.79 8.15 11.43
N PHE A 160 -0.03 7.50 12.25
CA PHE A 160 -0.30 7.90 13.61
C PHE A 160 -0.70 6.68 14.48
N LEU A 161 -0.78 6.89 15.79
CA LEU A 161 -1.26 5.90 16.75
C LEU A 161 -2.76 6.07 16.95
N MET A 162 -3.53 5.04 16.66
CA MET A 162 -4.95 4.90 16.94
C MET A 162 -5.13 4.13 18.23
N TYR A 163 -6.06 4.55 19.09
CA TYR A 163 -6.30 3.88 20.38
C TYR A 163 -7.77 3.94 20.80
N ARG A 164 -8.23 2.93 21.51
CA ARG A 164 -9.58 2.84 22.09
C ARG A 164 -9.69 3.76 23.29
N LYS A 165 -10.06 5.04 23.05
CA LYS A 165 -10.18 6.07 24.13
C LYS A 165 -11.22 5.71 25.17
N ASP A 166 -12.23 4.95 24.83
CA ASP A 166 -13.23 4.43 25.77
C ASP A 166 -12.62 3.42 26.75
N VAL A 167 -11.82 2.47 26.25
CA VAL A 167 -11.09 1.49 27.08
C VAL A 167 -10.04 2.19 27.95
N PHE A 168 -9.32 3.16 27.39
CA PHE A 168 -8.38 3.99 28.15
C PHE A 168 -9.08 4.68 29.34
N ALA A 169 -10.22 5.30 29.09
CA ALA A 169 -11.00 5.98 30.15
C ALA A 169 -11.49 4.99 31.23
N GLU A 170 -11.97 3.80 30.82
CA GLU A 170 -12.40 2.75 31.76
C GLU A 170 -11.25 2.27 32.65
N LYS A 171 -10.05 2.15 32.12
CA LYS A 171 -8.85 1.72 32.87
C LYS A 171 -8.13 2.87 33.56
N GLY A 172 -8.64 4.11 33.51
CA GLY A 172 -8.00 5.27 34.09
C GLY A 172 -6.65 5.63 33.47
N LEU A 173 -6.47 5.29 32.18
CA LEU A 173 -5.24 5.57 31.41
C LEU A 173 -5.41 6.80 30.54
N THR A 174 -4.29 7.47 30.25
CA THR A 174 -4.25 8.63 29.36
C THR A 174 -3.18 8.41 28.30
N MET A 175 -3.52 8.67 27.04
CA MET A 175 -2.55 8.69 25.95
C MET A 175 -1.74 9.99 26.05
N PRO A 176 -0.41 9.94 26.07
CA PRO A 176 0.43 11.15 25.99
C PRO A 176 0.17 11.93 24.69
N ALA A 177 0.25 13.27 24.75
CA ALA A 177 0.06 14.13 23.57
C ALA A 177 1.10 13.84 22.46
N HIS A 178 2.33 13.48 22.85
CA HIS A 178 3.41 13.05 21.97
C HIS A 178 4.00 11.76 22.53
N PRO A 179 3.42 10.59 22.22
CA PRO A 179 3.84 9.34 22.81
C PRO A 179 5.22 8.91 22.36
N THR A 180 5.99 8.33 23.28
CA THR A 180 7.19 7.55 22.91
C THR A 180 6.82 6.09 22.69
N TRP A 181 7.63 5.36 21.92
CA TRP A 181 7.44 3.92 21.76
C TRP A 181 7.54 3.16 23.07
N THR A 182 8.44 3.60 23.98
CA THR A 182 8.51 3.06 25.34
C THR A 182 7.18 3.22 26.07
N GLN A 183 6.56 4.40 26.02
CA GLN A 183 5.23 4.62 26.64
C GLN A 183 4.13 3.79 25.98
N VAL A 184 4.19 3.62 24.64
CA VAL A 184 3.24 2.77 23.92
C VAL A 184 3.35 1.31 24.35
N ALA A 185 4.56 0.78 24.52
CA ALA A 185 4.76 -0.57 25.03
C ALA A 185 4.20 -0.76 26.44
N ASP A 186 4.45 0.19 27.34
CA ASP A 186 3.87 0.18 28.69
C ASP A 186 2.33 0.20 28.70
N LEU A 187 1.74 0.96 27.78
CA LEU A 187 0.28 1.03 27.60
C LEU A 187 -0.24 -0.28 26.99
N ALA A 188 0.45 -0.87 26.02
CA ALA A 188 0.08 -2.14 25.44
C ALA A 188 0.04 -3.25 26.49
N ALA A 189 1.05 -3.33 27.35
CA ALA A 189 1.10 -4.28 28.45
C ALA A 189 -0.08 -4.12 29.44
N LYS A 190 -0.47 -2.88 29.77
CA LYS A 190 -1.61 -2.59 30.66
C LYS A 190 -2.97 -2.89 30.04
N LEU A 191 -3.05 -2.87 28.71
CA LEU A 191 -4.29 -3.01 27.96
C LEU A 191 -4.47 -4.42 27.38
N ASP A 192 -3.44 -5.25 27.40
CA ASP A 192 -3.55 -6.66 26.99
C ASP A 192 -4.50 -7.41 27.93
N GLY A 193 -5.61 -7.91 27.39
CA GLY A 193 -6.68 -8.51 28.17
C GLY A 193 -7.60 -7.51 28.90
N ALA A 194 -7.55 -6.22 28.57
CA ALA A 194 -8.43 -5.21 29.18
C ALA A 194 -9.92 -5.50 28.96
N GLU A 195 -10.28 -6.06 27.81
CA GLU A 195 -11.57 -6.66 27.51
C GLU A 195 -11.36 -8.13 27.10
N PRO A 196 -12.39 -9.01 27.19
CA PRO A 196 -12.25 -10.41 26.80
C PRO A 196 -11.73 -10.58 25.37
N GLY A 197 -10.53 -11.16 25.22
CA GLY A 197 -9.88 -11.39 23.93
C GLY A 197 -9.22 -10.17 23.29
N MET A 198 -9.23 -9.01 23.95
CA MET A 198 -8.53 -7.81 23.49
C MET A 198 -7.02 -7.96 23.68
N LYS A 199 -6.25 -7.54 22.70
CA LYS A 199 -4.80 -7.41 22.73
C LYS A 199 -4.37 -5.95 22.90
N GLY A 200 -3.15 -5.74 23.41
CA GLY A 200 -2.64 -4.40 23.67
C GLY A 200 -2.44 -3.56 22.42
N ILE A 201 -1.92 -4.16 21.36
CA ILE A 201 -1.60 -3.44 20.12
C ILE A 201 -1.66 -4.36 18.88
N CYS A 202 -2.01 -3.82 17.71
CA CYS A 202 -1.74 -4.40 16.41
C CYS A 202 -0.59 -3.65 15.73
N LEU A 203 0.38 -4.40 15.22
CA LEU A 203 1.43 -3.91 14.32
C LEU A 203 1.58 -4.92 13.19
N ARG A 204 1.87 -4.45 11.97
CA ARG A 204 2.04 -5.33 10.83
C ARG A 204 3.19 -6.31 11.04
N GLY A 205 2.96 -7.59 10.78
CA GLY A 205 3.98 -8.65 10.80
C GLY A 205 4.03 -9.45 9.50
N LEU A 206 3.07 -9.21 8.58
CA LEU A 206 3.01 -9.85 7.27
C LEU A 206 4.25 -9.50 6.45
N PRO A 207 4.94 -10.49 5.84
CA PRO A 207 6.07 -10.21 4.96
C PRO A 207 5.63 -9.35 3.76
N GLY A 208 6.48 -8.41 3.38
CA GLY A 208 6.28 -7.50 2.25
C GLY A 208 7.00 -6.19 2.51
N TRP A 209 7.63 -5.63 1.47
CA TRP A 209 8.31 -4.36 1.60
C TRP A 209 7.33 -3.22 1.94
N GLY A 210 6.08 -3.30 1.45
CA GLY A 210 4.99 -2.37 1.77
C GLY A 210 4.22 -2.74 3.03
N GLU A 211 4.43 -3.92 3.61
CA GLU A 211 3.74 -4.41 4.81
C GLU A 211 4.59 -4.19 6.06
N VAL A 212 5.18 -5.23 6.66
CA VAL A 212 5.93 -5.08 7.94
C VAL A 212 7.06 -4.06 7.85
N MET A 213 7.68 -3.88 6.68
CA MET A 213 8.80 -2.95 6.57
C MET A 213 8.38 -1.48 6.69
N ALA A 214 7.15 -1.11 6.32
CA ALA A 214 6.68 0.26 6.44
C ALA A 214 6.68 0.76 7.91
N PRO A 215 5.94 0.17 8.85
CA PRO A 215 5.99 0.59 10.24
C PRO A 215 7.36 0.30 10.91
N LEU A 216 8.00 -0.84 10.63
CA LEU A 216 9.30 -1.17 11.23
C LEU A 216 10.38 -0.16 10.86
N THR A 217 10.47 0.26 9.60
CA THR A 217 11.49 1.24 9.18
C THR A 217 11.31 2.58 9.90
N THR A 218 10.06 3.02 10.14
CA THR A 218 9.83 4.24 10.93
C THR A 218 10.27 4.07 12.39
N VAL A 219 10.06 2.89 12.99
CA VAL A 219 10.57 2.58 14.32
C VAL A 219 12.10 2.58 14.32
N VAL A 220 12.74 1.96 13.34
CA VAL A 220 14.21 1.98 13.18
C VAL A 220 14.73 3.41 13.11
N ASN A 221 14.12 4.26 12.29
CA ASN A 221 14.53 5.66 12.13
C ASN A 221 14.47 6.41 13.47
N THR A 222 13.37 6.30 14.21
CA THR A 222 13.22 7.04 15.47
C THR A 222 14.08 6.48 16.60
N PHE A 223 14.46 5.20 16.57
CA PHE A 223 15.44 4.60 17.49
C PHE A 223 16.88 5.00 17.16
N GLY A 224 17.11 5.60 16.00
CA GLY A 224 18.41 6.10 15.55
C GLY A 224 19.16 5.14 14.63
N GLY A 225 18.50 4.08 14.13
CA GLY A 225 19.03 3.22 13.10
C GLY A 225 18.84 3.79 11.69
N THR A 226 19.50 3.16 10.73
CA THR A 226 19.35 3.43 9.29
C THR A 226 19.66 2.17 8.49
N TRP A 227 19.10 2.04 7.29
CA TRP A 227 19.42 0.94 6.37
C TRP A 227 20.87 1.03 5.85
N PHE A 228 21.24 2.21 5.39
CA PHE A 228 22.56 2.54 4.89
C PHE A 228 23.01 3.84 5.51
N ASP A 229 24.32 3.97 5.77
CA ASP A 229 24.90 5.25 6.12
C ASP A 229 25.18 6.10 4.86
N LYS A 230 25.62 7.33 5.05
CA LYS A 230 25.87 8.28 3.94
C LYS A 230 26.87 7.76 2.88
N ASP A 231 27.71 6.81 3.23
CA ASP A 231 28.71 6.20 2.37
C ASP A 231 28.23 4.86 1.78
N TRP A 232 26.92 4.61 1.80
CA TRP A 232 26.23 3.40 1.32
C TRP A 232 26.55 2.11 2.10
N LYS A 233 27.25 2.18 3.19
CA LYS A 233 27.52 0.99 4.02
C LYS A 233 26.22 0.50 4.67
N ALA A 234 25.92 -0.77 4.52
CA ALA A 234 24.77 -1.42 5.16
C ALA A 234 24.89 -1.38 6.69
N ARG A 235 23.78 -1.11 7.39
CA ARG A 235 23.74 -0.86 8.85
C ARG A 235 22.65 -1.64 9.57
N LEU A 236 22.17 -2.76 9.00
CA LEU A 236 21.09 -3.55 9.59
C LEU A 236 21.53 -4.34 10.83
N ASP A 237 22.83 -4.56 10.99
CA ASP A 237 23.46 -5.16 12.19
C ASP A 237 23.94 -4.14 13.23
N SER A 238 23.64 -2.84 13.02
CA SER A 238 23.99 -1.81 14.01
C SER A 238 23.17 -1.96 15.30
N PRO A 239 23.75 -1.58 16.47
CA PRO A 239 23.06 -1.70 17.75
C PRO A 239 21.70 -0.97 17.78
N GLU A 240 21.57 0.16 17.07
CA GLU A 240 20.33 0.93 16.98
C GLU A 240 19.28 0.20 16.15
N PHE A 241 19.66 -0.39 15.02
CA PHE A 241 18.76 -1.17 14.18
C PHE A 241 18.30 -2.44 14.90
N GLU A 242 19.23 -3.15 15.53
CA GLU A 242 18.93 -4.33 16.35
C GLU A 242 17.98 -4.00 17.50
N LYS A 243 18.26 -2.91 18.26
CA LYS A 243 17.39 -2.46 19.35
C LYS A 243 15.99 -2.17 18.89
N ALA A 244 15.83 -1.46 17.76
CA ALA A 244 14.53 -1.11 17.19
C ALA A 244 13.77 -2.37 16.74
N THR A 245 14.44 -3.26 16.04
CA THR A 245 13.84 -4.51 15.55
C THR A 245 13.43 -5.42 16.69
N LYS A 246 14.31 -5.58 17.69
CA LYS A 246 13.99 -6.38 18.89
C LYS A 246 12.79 -5.79 19.62
N PHE A 247 12.76 -4.48 19.82
CA PHE A 247 11.62 -3.79 20.44
C PHE A 247 10.32 -4.08 19.69
N TYR A 248 10.32 -3.94 18.36
CA TYR A 248 9.14 -4.18 17.52
C TYR A 248 8.68 -5.64 17.62
N VAL A 249 9.59 -6.59 17.47
CA VAL A 249 9.30 -8.03 17.52
C VAL A 249 8.77 -8.44 18.90
N ASP A 250 9.42 -7.99 19.98
CA ASP A 250 8.99 -8.30 21.35
C ASP A 250 7.61 -7.72 21.65
N LEU A 251 7.36 -6.44 21.28
CA LEU A 251 6.04 -5.80 21.46
C LEU A 251 4.92 -6.56 20.76
N VAL A 252 5.13 -6.97 19.52
CA VAL A 252 4.15 -7.75 18.75
C VAL A 252 3.95 -9.14 19.34
N ARG A 253 5.01 -9.81 19.78
CA ARG A 253 4.93 -11.17 20.34
C ARG A 253 4.28 -11.20 21.73
N GLU A 254 4.52 -10.20 22.54
CA GLU A 254 4.05 -10.15 23.92
C GLU A 254 2.61 -9.60 24.01
N HIS A 255 2.30 -8.58 23.24
CA HIS A 255 1.05 -7.81 23.37
C HIS A 255 0.23 -7.70 22.09
N GLY A 256 0.69 -8.30 20.99
CA GLY A 256 -0.05 -8.39 19.72
C GLY A 256 -0.97 -9.61 19.65
N GLU A 257 -1.75 -9.69 18.58
CA GLU A 257 -2.63 -10.83 18.32
C GLU A 257 -1.86 -12.10 17.98
N SER A 258 -2.50 -13.25 18.25
CA SER A 258 -1.95 -14.52 17.81
C SER A 258 -1.96 -14.58 16.27
N GLY A 259 -0.83 -14.94 15.66
CA GLY A 259 -0.70 -14.95 14.20
C GLY A 259 -0.29 -13.60 13.61
N ALA A 260 0.22 -12.67 14.41
CA ALA A 260 0.67 -11.34 13.97
C ALA A 260 1.62 -11.37 12.76
N ALA A 261 2.43 -12.44 12.60
CA ALA A 261 3.25 -12.65 11.40
C ALA A 261 2.46 -12.79 10.08
N GLN A 262 1.15 -12.88 10.14
CA GLN A 262 0.24 -12.89 8.99
C GLN A 262 -0.66 -11.65 8.94
N SER A 263 -0.48 -10.71 9.85
CA SER A 263 -1.27 -9.48 9.92
C SER A 263 -0.58 -8.36 9.16
N GLY A 264 -1.23 -7.88 8.12
CA GLY A 264 -0.91 -6.66 7.38
C GLY A 264 -1.88 -5.53 7.76
N PHE A 265 -1.98 -4.53 6.90
CA PHE A 265 -2.90 -3.40 7.07
C PHE A 265 -4.35 -3.86 7.26
N ALA A 266 -4.83 -4.75 6.38
CA ALA A 266 -6.23 -5.17 6.35
C ALA A 266 -6.64 -5.94 7.62
N GLU A 267 -5.77 -6.80 8.14
CA GLU A 267 -6.01 -7.57 9.36
C GLU A 267 -6.02 -6.67 10.59
N CYS A 268 -5.06 -5.74 10.70
CA CYS A 268 -5.03 -4.77 11.81
C CYS A 268 -6.24 -3.83 11.76
N LEU A 269 -6.66 -3.34 10.59
CA LEU A 269 -7.89 -2.56 10.44
C LEU A 269 -9.11 -3.34 10.93
N ASN A 270 -9.22 -4.60 10.53
CA ASN A 270 -10.31 -5.47 10.95
C ASN A 270 -10.28 -5.71 12.48
N ASN A 271 -9.12 -5.99 13.06
CA ASN A 271 -8.96 -6.19 14.50
C ASN A 271 -9.34 -4.94 15.31
N MET A 272 -8.91 -3.74 14.85
CA MET A 272 -9.26 -2.48 15.49
C MET A 272 -10.76 -2.19 15.36
N THR A 273 -11.33 -2.38 14.17
CA THR A 273 -12.77 -2.18 13.92
C THR A 273 -13.64 -3.12 14.77
N GLN A 274 -13.20 -4.37 14.98
CA GLN A 274 -13.90 -5.34 15.82
C GLN A 274 -13.65 -5.17 17.32
N GLY A 275 -12.82 -4.19 17.74
CA GLY A 275 -12.48 -3.97 19.13
C GLY A 275 -11.57 -5.06 19.73
N LYS A 276 -10.85 -5.82 18.89
CA LYS A 276 -9.95 -6.88 19.34
C LYS A 276 -8.57 -6.39 19.77
N VAL A 277 -8.26 -5.12 19.51
CA VAL A 277 -7.01 -4.50 19.90
C VAL A 277 -7.29 -3.12 20.53
N ALA A 278 -6.48 -2.76 21.52
CA ALA A 278 -6.61 -1.48 22.22
C ALA A 278 -5.90 -0.34 21.47
N MET A 279 -4.82 -0.65 20.76
CA MET A 279 -4.03 0.31 20.00
C MET A 279 -3.62 -0.26 18.64
N TRP A 280 -3.37 0.64 17.67
CA TRP A 280 -2.85 0.31 16.35
C TRP A 280 -2.04 1.49 15.79
N TYR A 281 -0.80 1.25 15.42
CA TYR A 281 0.03 2.23 14.72
C TYR A 281 0.07 1.89 13.23
N ASP A 282 -0.46 2.79 12.40
CA ASP A 282 -0.52 2.56 10.95
C ASP A 282 -0.90 3.86 10.21
N ALA A 283 -1.21 3.71 8.91
CA ALA A 283 -1.63 4.74 7.99
C ALA A 283 -2.82 5.58 8.49
N THR A 284 -2.71 6.89 8.34
CA THR A 284 -3.79 7.83 8.71
C THR A 284 -5.07 7.61 7.91
N SER A 285 -4.99 7.00 6.72
CA SER A 285 -6.13 6.65 5.88
C SER A 285 -7.08 5.63 6.52
N ALA A 286 -6.63 4.87 7.52
CA ALA A 286 -7.46 3.94 8.28
C ALA A 286 -8.57 4.64 9.08
N ALA A 287 -8.35 5.89 9.50
CA ALA A 287 -9.28 6.62 10.36
C ALA A 287 -10.68 6.78 9.72
N GLY A 288 -10.75 6.98 8.41
CA GLY A 288 -12.03 7.03 7.70
C GLY A 288 -12.88 5.77 7.95
N SER A 289 -12.28 4.60 7.81
CA SER A 289 -12.98 3.32 8.06
C SER A 289 -13.37 3.14 9.53
N LEU A 290 -12.55 3.61 10.47
CA LEU A 290 -12.85 3.54 11.91
C LEU A 290 -13.97 4.49 12.31
N GLU A 291 -14.09 5.65 11.67
CA GLU A 291 -15.12 6.67 11.91
C GLU A 291 -16.30 6.59 10.94
N ALA A 292 -16.30 5.62 10.02
CA ALA A 292 -17.41 5.39 9.08
C ALA A 292 -18.73 5.16 9.82
N ALA A 293 -19.86 5.55 9.20
CA ALA A 293 -21.17 5.52 9.83
C ALA A 293 -21.58 4.14 10.42
N LYS A 294 -21.09 3.04 9.83
CA LYS A 294 -21.40 1.67 10.26
C LYS A 294 -20.31 1.03 11.12
N SER A 295 -19.23 1.76 11.43
CA SER A 295 -18.14 1.22 12.23
C SER A 295 -18.57 1.00 13.69
N PRO A 296 -18.35 -0.20 14.25
CA PRO A 296 -18.65 -0.50 15.66
C PRO A 296 -17.86 0.33 16.66
N VAL A 297 -16.72 0.88 16.21
CA VAL A 297 -15.83 1.70 17.03
C VAL A 297 -15.92 3.19 16.72
N LYS A 298 -16.87 3.61 15.89
CA LYS A 298 -17.10 5.03 15.59
C LYS A 298 -17.22 5.85 16.87
N GLY A 299 -16.45 6.94 16.97
CA GLY A 299 -16.42 7.83 18.12
C GLY A 299 -15.72 7.27 19.36
N LYS A 300 -15.24 6.02 19.33
CA LYS A 300 -14.51 5.36 20.42
C LYS A 300 -12.99 5.39 20.22
N VAL A 301 -12.53 5.75 19.01
CA VAL A 301 -11.11 5.83 18.69
C VAL A 301 -10.58 7.23 18.99
N GLY A 302 -9.41 7.28 19.60
CA GLY A 302 -8.58 8.46 19.73
C GLY A 302 -7.37 8.34 18.81
N TYR A 303 -6.80 9.47 18.47
CA TYR A 303 -5.66 9.57 17.57
C TYR A 303 -4.54 10.32 18.27
N ALA A 304 -3.29 9.86 18.13
CA ALA A 304 -2.09 10.51 18.65
C ALA A 304 -1.00 10.51 17.58
N PRO A 305 -0.08 11.49 17.56
CA PRO A 305 1.01 11.51 16.61
C PRO A 305 1.79 10.19 16.58
N ALA A 306 2.44 9.90 15.46
CA ALA A 306 3.32 8.74 15.34
C ALA A 306 4.33 8.70 16.49
N PRO A 307 4.45 7.56 17.23
CA PRO A 307 5.31 7.50 18.41
C PRO A 307 6.79 7.69 18.06
N VAL A 308 7.51 8.37 18.93
CA VAL A 308 8.94 8.70 18.75
C VAL A 308 9.81 8.05 19.84
N GLU A 309 11.13 8.04 19.62
CA GLU A 309 12.14 7.79 20.64
C GLU A 309 13.20 8.89 20.67
N LYS A 310 14.08 8.94 19.65
CA LYS A 310 15.18 9.91 19.55
C LYS A 310 14.88 11.09 18.60
N THR A 311 13.84 10.96 17.77
CA THR A 311 13.42 11.99 16.81
C THR A 311 12.30 12.86 17.38
N ARG A 312 12.03 13.99 16.73
CA ARG A 312 10.89 14.87 17.07
C ARG A 312 9.59 14.45 16.39
N SER A 313 9.70 13.71 15.29
CA SER A 313 8.59 13.17 14.52
C SER A 313 9.00 11.84 13.89
N SER A 314 8.05 10.98 13.56
CA SER A 314 8.29 9.68 12.96
C SER A 314 7.19 9.28 11.97
N GLY A 315 6.27 10.19 11.66
CA GLY A 315 5.23 9.94 10.64
C GLY A 315 5.84 9.74 9.25
N TRP A 316 5.29 8.80 8.49
CA TRP A 316 5.70 8.59 7.11
C TRP A 316 5.03 9.56 6.12
N LEU A 317 5.40 9.50 4.87
CA LEU A 317 4.70 10.13 3.75
C LEU A 317 4.42 9.05 2.70
N TYR A 318 3.16 8.84 2.41
CA TYR A 318 2.76 7.87 1.41
C TYR A 318 1.56 8.37 0.62
N THR A 319 1.49 8.00 -0.63
CA THR A 319 0.30 8.20 -1.45
C THR A 319 0.05 6.97 -2.32
N TRP A 320 -1.19 6.53 -2.36
CA TRP A 320 -1.66 5.71 -3.45
C TRP A 320 -2.07 6.63 -4.58
N ALA A 321 -1.43 6.47 -5.72
CA ALA A 321 -1.58 7.33 -6.88
C ALA A 321 -1.88 6.50 -8.12
N TRP A 322 -2.45 7.14 -9.12
CA TRP A 322 -2.68 6.56 -10.42
C TRP A 322 -1.50 6.84 -11.34
N GLY A 323 -0.92 5.79 -11.92
CA GLY A 323 0.04 5.86 -13.00
C GLY A 323 -0.59 5.35 -14.30
N ILE A 324 -0.33 6.03 -15.43
CA ILE A 324 -0.74 5.58 -16.76
C ILE A 324 0.44 4.87 -17.40
N GLN A 325 0.26 3.58 -17.73
CA GLN A 325 1.31 2.77 -18.33
C GLN A 325 1.72 3.31 -19.71
N LYS A 326 3.03 3.34 -19.98
CA LYS A 326 3.56 3.84 -21.26
C LYS A 326 3.08 3.05 -22.46
N ALA A 327 2.87 1.74 -22.33
CA ALA A 327 2.34 0.87 -23.36
C ALA A 327 0.81 0.92 -23.51
N SER A 328 0.09 1.74 -22.72
CA SER A 328 -1.34 1.92 -22.88
C SER A 328 -1.69 2.42 -24.28
N ARG A 329 -2.69 1.80 -24.90
CA ARG A 329 -3.27 2.25 -26.18
C ARG A 329 -4.40 3.27 -26.01
N ASN A 330 -4.76 3.57 -24.77
CA ASN A 330 -5.87 4.43 -24.42
C ASN A 330 -5.48 5.56 -23.43
N PRO A 331 -4.33 6.25 -23.60
CA PRO A 331 -3.84 7.17 -22.58
C PRO A 331 -4.80 8.35 -22.32
N ASP A 332 -5.50 8.84 -23.34
CA ASP A 332 -6.48 9.92 -23.17
C ASP A 332 -7.72 9.47 -22.38
N LYS A 333 -8.17 8.23 -22.58
CA LYS A 333 -9.27 7.64 -21.79
C LYS A 333 -8.81 7.36 -20.35
N ALA A 334 -7.58 6.90 -20.22
CA ALA A 334 -6.94 6.68 -18.91
C ALA A 334 -6.85 7.99 -18.13
N TRP A 335 -6.44 9.10 -18.77
CA TRP A 335 -6.41 10.41 -18.12
C TRP A 335 -7.82 10.86 -17.64
N LYS A 336 -8.86 10.69 -18.46
CA LYS A 336 -10.22 11.02 -18.04
C LYS A 336 -10.63 10.28 -16.76
N PHE A 337 -10.24 9.01 -16.64
CA PHE A 337 -10.49 8.25 -15.41
C PHE A 337 -9.65 8.76 -14.25
N VAL A 338 -8.37 8.98 -14.46
CA VAL A 338 -7.43 9.45 -13.43
C VAL A 338 -7.85 10.82 -12.90
N SER A 339 -8.16 11.78 -13.78
CA SER A 339 -8.58 13.12 -13.37
C SER A 339 -9.92 13.11 -12.62
N TRP A 340 -10.87 12.26 -13.03
CA TRP A 340 -12.13 12.08 -12.31
C TRP A 340 -11.91 11.45 -10.93
N ALA A 341 -11.18 10.34 -10.85
CA ALA A 341 -10.96 9.60 -9.61
C ALA A 341 -10.15 10.39 -8.57
N SER A 342 -9.22 11.24 -9.02
CA SER A 342 -8.38 12.09 -8.16
C SER A 342 -8.97 13.50 -7.94
N GLY A 343 -10.05 13.83 -8.64
CA GLY A 343 -10.63 15.16 -8.64
C GLY A 343 -11.49 15.46 -7.40
N ARG A 344 -11.67 16.75 -7.11
CA ARG A 344 -12.54 17.22 -6.03
C ARG A 344 -13.98 16.72 -6.18
N GLN A 345 -14.49 16.64 -7.40
CA GLN A 345 -15.86 16.14 -7.66
C GLN A 345 -16.05 14.69 -7.20
N TYR A 346 -15.02 13.86 -7.30
CA TYR A 346 -15.08 12.49 -6.76
C TYR A 346 -15.11 12.48 -5.22
N GLU A 347 -14.34 13.34 -4.56
CA GLU A 347 -14.40 13.48 -3.10
C GLU A 347 -15.80 13.94 -2.63
N GLU A 348 -16.37 14.93 -3.30
CA GLU A 348 -17.75 15.39 -3.05
C GLU A 348 -18.76 14.26 -3.24
N LEU A 349 -18.62 13.48 -4.32
CA LEU A 349 -19.47 12.32 -4.59
C LEU A 349 -19.40 11.27 -3.45
N VAL A 350 -18.20 10.94 -2.98
CA VAL A 350 -18.02 10.03 -1.84
C VAL A 350 -18.66 10.60 -0.58
N GLY A 351 -18.38 11.87 -0.28
CA GLY A 351 -18.93 12.55 0.90
C GLY A 351 -20.46 12.53 0.94
N GLU A 352 -21.10 12.76 -0.20
CA GLU A 352 -22.57 12.81 -0.32
C GLU A 352 -23.23 11.43 -0.32
N GLN A 353 -22.61 10.42 -0.94
CA GLN A 353 -23.25 9.11 -1.13
C GLN A 353 -22.85 8.05 -0.11
N ILE A 354 -21.65 8.15 0.48
CA ILE A 354 -21.11 7.18 1.41
C ILE A 354 -20.96 7.81 2.78
N GLY A 355 -20.27 8.93 2.87
CA GLY A 355 -19.99 9.68 4.09
C GLY A 355 -18.70 10.46 3.97
N TRP A 356 -18.65 11.61 4.62
CA TRP A 356 -17.49 12.49 4.55
C TRP A 356 -16.25 11.93 5.26
N ALA A 357 -16.42 11.05 6.25
CA ALA A 357 -15.30 10.33 6.86
C ALA A 357 -14.61 9.36 5.90
N ASP A 358 -15.33 8.84 4.90
CA ASP A 358 -14.85 7.86 3.91
C ASP A 358 -14.16 8.50 2.68
N VAL A 359 -14.14 9.83 2.60
CA VAL A 359 -13.51 10.57 1.50
C VAL A 359 -12.03 10.20 1.40
N PRO A 360 -11.51 9.88 0.18
CA PRO A 360 -10.09 9.58 -0.04
C PRO A 360 -9.23 10.85 0.08
N ALA A 361 -9.09 11.34 1.31
CA ALA A 361 -8.45 12.60 1.68
C ALA A 361 -6.91 12.54 1.57
N GLY A 362 -6.23 13.54 2.14
CA GLY A 362 -4.77 13.61 2.21
C GLY A 362 -4.10 14.09 0.94
N LYS A 363 -4.87 14.52 -0.05
CA LYS A 363 -4.31 14.96 -1.35
C LYS A 363 -4.65 16.37 -1.77
N ARG A 364 -5.80 16.94 -1.32
CA ARG A 364 -6.29 18.26 -1.75
C ARG A 364 -6.47 19.22 -0.58
N ALA A 365 -6.06 20.47 -0.75
CA ALA A 365 -6.25 21.52 0.25
C ALA A 365 -7.73 21.83 0.47
N SER A 366 -8.54 21.82 -0.60
CA SER A 366 -9.99 22.05 -0.54
C SER A 366 -10.74 21.05 0.32
N THR A 367 -10.27 19.81 0.45
CA THR A 367 -10.86 18.80 1.34
C THR A 367 -10.89 19.29 2.78
N TYR A 368 -9.79 19.89 3.24
CA TYR A 368 -9.61 20.38 4.62
C TYR A 368 -10.29 21.71 4.89
N THR A 369 -10.90 22.33 3.87
CA THR A 369 -11.75 23.52 4.01
C THR A 369 -13.24 23.22 3.76
N ASN A 370 -13.56 22.00 3.35
CA ASN A 370 -14.95 21.56 3.21
C ASN A 370 -15.60 21.38 4.59
N ALA A 371 -16.63 22.17 4.89
CA ALA A 371 -17.27 22.19 6.20
C ALA A 371 -17.88 20.83 6.62
N ALA A 372 -18.36 20.04 5.66
CA ALA A 372 -18.94 18.72 5.94
C ALA A 372 -17.83 17.71 6.29
N TYR A 373 -16.74 17.71 5.53
CA TYR A 373 -15.56 16.88 5.84
C TYR A 373 -14.95 17.24 7.20
N VAL A 374 -14.68 18.53 7.44
CA VAL A 374 -14.09 19.00 8.70
C VAL A 374 -14.96 18.60 9.91
N ARG A 375 -16.28 18.65 9.78
CA ARG A 375 -17.21 18.24 10.85
C ARG A 375 -17.19 16.72 11.08
N GLU A 376 -17.27 15.92 10.02
CA GLU A 376 -17.38 14.46 10.14
C GLU A 376 -16.05 13.77 10.43
N ALA A 377 -14.95 14.31 9.91
CA ALA A 377 -13.59 13.85 10.15
C ALA A 377 -12.90 14.59 11.31
N ALA A 378 -13.62 15.33 12.14
CA ALA A 378 -13.08 16.19 13.21
C ALA A 378 -12.12 15.47 14.16
N ALA A 379 -12.30 14.16 14.35
CA ALA A 379 -11.46 13.37 15.25
C ALA A 379 -10.02 13.20 14.74
N PHE A 380 -9.77 13.28 13.43
CA PHE A 380 -8.47 12.88 12.84
C PHE A 380 -7.96 13.80 11.72
N GLN A 381 -8.80 14.62 11.10
CA GLN A 381 -8.45 15.31 9.86
C GLN A 381 -7.29 16.31 10.02
N GLU A 382 -7.27 17.07 11.11
CA GLU A 382 -6.21 18.06 11.38
C GLU A 382 -4.87 17.37 11.60
N MET A 383 -4.84 16.35 12.46
CA MET A 383 -3.64 15.54 12.71
C MET A 383 -3.13 14.84 11.44
N THR A 384 -4.04 14.35 10.58
CA THR A 384 -3.67 13.75 9.28
C THR A 384 -2.97 14.77 8.39
N LYS A 385 -3.55 15.98 8.26
CA LYS A 385 -2.98 17.05 7.46
C LYS A 385 -1.60 17.48 7.98
N GLU A 386 -1.51 17.77 9.28
CA GLU A 386 -0.26 18.13 9.94
C GLU A 386 0.84 17.06 9.77
N ALA A 387 0.47 15.78 9.91
CA ALA A 387 1.39 14.66 9.74
C ALA A 387 1.92 14.55 8.31
N ILE A 388 1.07 14.79 7.30
CA ILE A 388 1.47 14.81 5.89
C ILE A 388 2.41 15.99 5.61
N GLU A 389 2.03 17.21 6.02
CA GLU A 389 2.82 18.42 5.79
C GLU A 389 4.13 18.45 6.59
N GLY A 390 4.14 17.77 7.75
CA GLY A 390 5.31 17.64 8.61
C GLY A 390 6.26 16.50 8.25
N ALA A 391 5.94 15.68 7.26
CA ALA A 391 6.77 14.55 6.86
C ALA A 391 8.11 15.01 6.25
N ARG A 392 9.19 14.28 6.54
CA ARG A 392 10.56 14.64 6.15
C ARG A 392 11.26 13.50 5.41
N PRO A 393 10.99 13.28 4.11
CA PRO A 393 11.58 12.17 3.37
C PRO A 393 13.11 12.18 3.29
N ASN A 394 13.73 13.36 3.36
CA ASN A 394 15.17 13.52 3.28
C ASN A 394 15.88 13.43 4.64
N ASP A 395 15.13 13.59 5.74
CA ASP A 395 15.66 13.59 7.11
C ASP A 395 14.68 12.93 8.10
N PRO A 396 14.32 11.65 7.91
CA PRO A 396 13.31 10.98 8.73
C PRO A 396 13.85 10.38 10.04
N GLY A 397 15.16 10.39 10.25
CA GLY A 397 15.82 9.74 11.39
C GLY A 397 16.88 10.59 12.04
N VAL A 398 17.74 9.95 12.82
CA VAL A 398 18.88 10.58 13.49
C VAL A 398 20.15 10.54 12.63
N GLN A 399 20.29 9.49 11.83
CA GLN A 399 21.47 9.25 11.01
C GLN A 399 21.34 9.88 9.62
N PRO A 400 22.37 10.52 9.09
CA PRO A 400 22.40 10.91 7.69
C PRO A 400 22.33 9.66 6.79
N ARG A 401 21.70 9.81 5.62
CA ARG A 401 21.44 8.72 4.70
C ARG A 401 21.77 9.08 3.26
N PRO A 402 22.02 8.08 2.41
CA PRO A 402 22.46 8.32 1.04
C PRO A 402 21.30 8.52 0.06
N ALA A 403 20.07 8.13 0.45
CA ALA A 403 18.88 8.22 -0.38
C ALA A 403 17.67 8.71 0.44
N PRO A 404 16.69 9.40 -0.18
CA PRO A 404 15.46 9.80 0.48
C PRO A 404 14.57 8.60 0.85
N GLY A 405 13.57 8.86 1.68
CA GLY A 405 12.55 7.90 2.05
C GLY A 405 12.39 7.77 3.56
N ILE A 406 11.16 7.63 4.03
CA ILE A 406 10.85 7.49 5.46
C ILE A 406 10.68 6.02 5.81
N GLN A 407 9.64 5.39 5.29
CA GLN A 407 9.30 3.98 5.52
C GLN A 407 10.02 3.02 4.57
N PHE A 408 10.66 3.54 3.53
CA PHE A 408 11.41 2.80 2.51
C PHE A 408 12.72 3.53 2.22
N VAL A 409 13.66 2.86 1.55
CA VAL A 409 14.85 3.51 0.98
C VAL A 409 14.56 3.81 -0.49
N GLY A 410 14.74 5.04 -0.95
CA GLY A 410 14.37 5.51 -2.29
C GLY A 410 15.30 5.01 -3.41
N ILE A 411 15.53 3.69 -3.48
CA ILE A 411 16.32 3.01 -4.52
C ILE A 411 15.53 1.89 -5.17
N PRO A 412 15.75 1.58 -6.45
CA PRO A 412 15.02 0.53 -7.16
C PRO A 412 15.11 -0.85 -6.49
N GLU A 413 16.26 -1.18 -5.93
CA GLU A 413 16.57 -2.47 -5.32
C GLU A 413 15.81 -2.71 -4.00
N PHE A 414 15.23 -1.66 -3.41
CA PHE A 414 14.55 -1.79 -2.11
C PHE A 414 13.31 -2.69 -2.17
N THR A 415 12.63 -2.82 -3.30
CA THR A 415 11.50 -3.75 -3.44
C THR A 415 11.92 -5.19 -3.16
N ASP A 416 13.04 -5.63 -3.73
CA ASP A 416 13.60 -6.97 -3.52
C ASP A 416 14.25 -7.09 -2.14
N LEU A 417 15.09 -6.13 -1.76
CA LEU A 417 15.75 -6.10 -0.45
C LEU A 417 14.72 -6.08 0.68
N GLY A 418 13.78 -5.15 0.65
CA GLY A 418 12.74 -5.02 1.67
C GLY A 418 11.86 -6.26 1.77
N THR A 419 11.52 -6.89 0.64
CA THR A 419 10.77 -8.15 0.62
C THR A 419 11.55 -9.28 1.29
N LYS A 420 12.82 -9.48 0.95
CA LYS A 420 13.67 -10.52 1.57
C LYS A 420 13.89 -10.27 3.07
N VAL A 421 14.19 -9.04 3.44
CA VAL A 421 14.35 -8.66 4.86
C VAL A 421 13.04 -8.86 5.62
N SER A 422 11.90 -8.49 5.03
CA SER A 422 10.59 -8.69 5.66
C SER A 422 10.28 -10.15 6.00
N GLN A 423 10.72 -11.09 5.16
CA GLN A 423 10.57 -12.53 5.41
C GLN A 423 11.34 -12.97 6.64
N GLU A 424 12.58 -12.47 6.82
CA GLU A 424 13.40 -12.76 8.01
C GLU A 424 12.79 -12.16 9.27
N ILE A 425 12.31 -10.92 9.20
CA ILE A 425 11.64 -10.24 10.32
C ILE A 425 10.34 -10.95 10.70
N SER A 426 9.49 -11.28 9.72
CA SER A 426 8.26 -12.03 9.96
C SER A 426 8.53 -13.42 10.57
N ALA A 427 9.62 -14.09 10.16
CA ALA A 427 10.04 -15.34 10.78
C ALA A 427 10.46 -15.15 12.25
N ALA A 428 11.07 -14.01 12.61
CA ALA A 428 11.38 -13.66 14.00
C ALA A 428 10.09 -13.36 14.80
N ILE A 429 9.14 -12.61 14.24
CA ILE A 429 7.83 -12.37 14.85
C ILE A 429 7.10 -13.71 15.11
N ALA A 430 7.16 -14.64 14.17
CA ALA A 430 6.58 -15.99 14.30
C ALA A 430 7.35 -16.89 15.29
N GLY A 431 8.46 -16.43 15.87
CA GLY A 431 9.29 -17.22 16.79
C GLY A 431 10.09 -18.35 16.11
N ARG A 432 10.24 -18.33 14.78
CA ARG A 432 10.97 -19.34 14.01
C ARG A 432 12.49 -19.11 13.99
N GLN A 433 12.93 -17.93 14.36
CA GLN A 433 14.35 -17.56 14.53
C GLN A 433 14.48 -16.38 15.50
N SER A 434 15.72 -16.11 15.96
CA SER A 434 16.00 -14.91 16.76
C SER A 434 16.12 -13.66 15.90
N VAL A 435 15.97 -12.48 16.50
CA VAL A 435 16.16 -11.19 15.82
C VAL A 435 17.58 -11.06 15.30
N GLU A 436 18.58 -11.46 16.08
CA GLU A 436 20.00 -11.40 15.70
C GLU A 436 20.27 -12.27 14.45
N SER A 437 19.66 -13.46 14.37
CA SER A 437 19.78 -14.33 13.20
C SER A 437 19.13 -13.70 11.98
N ALA A 438 17.93 -13.10 12.15
CA ALA A 438 17.22 -12.40 11.07
C ALA A 438 18.04 -11.21 10.56
N LEU A 439 18.58 -10.39 11.46
CA LEU A 439 19.38 -9.21 11.09
C LEU A 439 20.72 -9.57 10.46
N LYS A 440 21.39 -10.63 10.92
CA LYS A 440 22.62 -11.11 10.27
C LYS A 440 22.41 -11.48 8.80
N LYS A 441 21.32 -12.16 8.48
CA LYS A 441 20.96 -12.48 7.09
C LYS A 441 20.56 -11.23 6.32
N SER A 442 19.81 -10.34 6.94
CA SER A 442 19.38 -9.07 6.37
C SER A 442 20.55 -8.16 6.05
N GLN A 443 21.56 -8.10 6.92
CA GLN A 443 22.80 -7.37 6.69
C GLN A 443 23.53 -7.88 5.44
N GLN A 444 23.67 -9.20 5.28
CA GLN A 444 24.28 -9.79 4.08
C GLN A 444 23.52 -9.48 2.79
N LEU A 445 22.20 -9.34 2.85
CA LEU A 445 21.39 -8.92 1.70
C LEU A 445 21.65 -7.45 1.35
N ALA A 446 21.73 -6.59 2.36
CA ALA A 446 21.98 -5.16 2.17
C ALA A 446 23.43 -4.87 1.73
N GLU A 447 24.41 -5.63 2.20
CA GLU A 447 25.81 -5.52 1.76
C GLU A 447 26.00 -5.71 0.26
N ARG A 448 25.21 -6.59 -0.38
CA ARG A 448 25.23 -6.75 -1.85
C ARG A 448 24.78 -5.48 -2.58
N ILE A 449 23.82 -4.76 -2.00
CA ILE A 449 23.39 -3.46 -2.54
C ILE A 449 24.47 -2.40 -2.28
N SER A 450 25.11 -2.43 -1.11
CA SER A 450 26.24 -1.54 -0.81
C SER A 450 27.33 -1.61 -1.88
N GLU A 451 27.71 -2.82 -2.29
CA GLU A 451 28.73 -3.05 -3.33
C GLU A 451 28.39 -2.40 -4.67
N GLU A 452 27.10 -2.26 -5.00
CA GLU A 452 26.64 -1.60 -6.26
C GLU A 452 26.73 -0.08 -6.18
N TYR A 453 26.67 0.49 -4.98
CA TYR A 453 26.62 1.94 -4.74
C TYR A 453 27.94 2.52 -4.18
N GLU A 454 28.81 1.69 -3.60
CA GLU A 454 30.11 2.12 -3.12
C GLU A 454 30.98 2.69 -4.27
N GLY A 455 31.35 3.96 -4.16
CA GLY A 455 32.18 4.63 -5.16
C GLY A 455 31.46 5.37 -6.27
N ARG A 456 30.13 5.52 -6.20
CA ARG A 456 29.35 6.38 -7.10
C ARG A 456 29.30 7.83 -6.66
#